data_03188e305d91b8e1b7ef947d046ee8a0
#
_entry.id   03188e305d91b8e1b7ef947d046ee8a0
#
_cell.length_a   1.000
_cell.length_b   1.000
_cell.length_c   1.000
_cell.angle_alpha   90.00
_cell.angle_beta   90.00
_cell.angle_gamma   90.00
#
_symmetry.space_group_name_H-M   'P 1'
#
loop_
_entity.id
_entity.type
_entity.pdbx_description
1 polymer ?
#
loop_
_entity_poly.entity_id
_entity_poly.type
_entity_poly.pdbx_seq_one_letter_code
_entity_poly.pdbx_strand_id
1 'polypeptide(L)' 'MDNMANYDKMYSLLFNAITDALEKLEKQNLGDAKDILISAQQKAEEIYITAGD' A
#
# COMPACT_ATOMS: atom_id res chain seq x y z
N MET A 1 -21.37 -4.41 0.61
CA MET A 1 -21.04 -4.10 1.81
C MET A 1 -19.74 -4.51 2.18
N ASP A 2 -19.39 -5.60 1.86
CA ASP A 2 -18.08 -6.06 2.19
C ASP A 2 -17.01 -5.26 1.52
N ASN A 3 -17.35 -4.60 0.41
CA ASN A 3 -16.37 -3.80 -0.28
C ASN A 3 -15.86 -2.66 0.56
N MET A 4 -16.71 -2.15 1.46
CA MET A 4 -16.27 -1.04 2.28
C MET A 4 -15.14 -1.44 3.21
N ALA A 5 -15.24 -2.60 3.83
CA ALA A 5 -14.19 -3.07 4.70
C ALA A 5 -12.89 -3.27 3.93
N ASN A 6 -13.01 -3.71 2.67
CA ASN A 6 -11.82 -3.93 1.88
C ASN A 6 -11.17 -2.63 1.46
N TYR A 7 -11.97 -1.62 1.18
CA TYR A 7 -11.41 -0.31 0.86
C TYR A 7 -10.71 0.29 2.07
N ASP A 8 -11.25 0.05 3.26
CA ASP A 8 -10.59 0.53 4.47
C ASP A 8 -9.22 -0.10 4.62
N LYS A 9 -9.12 -1.39 4.36
CA LYS A 9 -7.84 -2.07 4.43
C LYS A 9 -6.88 -1.54 3.39
N MET A 10 -7.38 -1.32 2.19
CA MET A 10 -6.54 -0.80 1.13
C MET A 10 -6.05 0.60 1.47
N TYR A 11 -6.94 1.41 2.02
CA TYR A 11 -6.55 2.76 2.40
C TYR A 11 -5.45 2.73 3.45
N SER A 12 -5.65 1.95 4.51
CA SER A 12 -4.66 1.88 5.58
C SER A 12 -3.32 1.36 5.07
N LEU A 13 -3.38 0.34 4.24
CA LEU A 13 -2.17 -0.24 3.67
C LEU A 13 -1.41 0.79 2.86
N LEU A 14 -2.10 1.48 1.97
CA LEU A 14 -1.45 2.45 1.11
C LEU A 14 -0.97 3.66 1.89
N PHE A 15 -1.77 4.12 2.84
CA PHE A 15 -1.37 5.26 3.65
C PHE A 15 -0.09 4.97 4.41
N ASN A 16 -0.04 3.80 5.04
CA ASN A 16 1.14 3.41 5.81
C ASN A 16 2.35 3.24 4.91
N ALA A 17 2.14 2.67 3.73
CA ALA A 17 3.23 2.48 2.79
C ALA A 17 3.79 3.83 2.33
N ILE A 18 2.91 4.79 2.08
CA ILE A 18 3.37 6.11 1.68
C ILE A 18 4.19 6.75 2.79
N THR A 19 3.72 6.63 4.03
CA THR A 19 4.46 7.17 5.17
C THR A 19 5.85 6.55 5.25
N ASP A 20 5.92 5.24 5.12
CA ASP A 20 7.21 4.55 5.18
C ASP A 20 8.10 4.96 4.02
N ALA A 21 7.53 5.08 2.84
CA ALA A 21 8.31 5.47 1.67
C ALA A 21 8.86 6.87 1.82
N LEU A 22 8.07 7.78 2.38
CA LEU A 22 8.54 9.14 2.59
C LEU A 22 9.71 9.17 3.58
N GLU A 23 9.65 8.32 4.60
CA GLU A 23 10.75 8.21 5.53
C GLU A 23 12.02 7.75 4.83
N LYS A 24 11.88 6.76 3.96
CA LYS A 24 13.03 6.25 3.23
C LYS A 24 13.60 7.31 2.30
N LEU A 25 12.72 8.09 1.69
CA LEU A 25 13.16 9.16 0.82
C LEU A 25 13.96 10.21 1.58
N GLU A 26 13.52 10.52 2.79
CA GLU A 26 14.24 11.47 3.62
C GLU A 26 15.63 11.00 3.92
N LYS A 27 15.81 9.70 4.06
CA LYS A 27 17.11 9.10 4.30
C LYS A 27 17.84 8.81 3.02
N GLN A 28 17.26 9.24 1.89
CA GLN A 28 17.85 9.03 0.57
C GLN A 28 17.98 7.56 0.20
N ASN A 29 17.12 6.72 0.77
CA ASN A 29 17.05 5.31 0.42
C ASN A 29 16.03 5.12 -0.68
N LEU A 30 16.41 5.48 -1.89
CA LEU A 30 15.47 5.49 -3.01
C LEU A 30 15.01 4.10 -3.38
N GLY A 31 15.91 3.14 -3.34
CA GLY A 31 15.57 1.76 -3.66
C GLY A 31 14.52 1.20 -2.71
N ASP A 32 14.72 1.44 -1.42
CA ASP A 32 13.78 0.96 -0.42
C ASP A 32 12.42 1.63 -0.58
N ALA A 33 12.43 2.93 -0.84
CA ALA A 33 11.17 3.66 -1.02
C ALA A 33 10.39 3.09 -2.20
N LYS A 34 11.09 2.82 -3.29
CA LYS A 34 10.45 2.27 -4.47
C LYS A 34 9.87 0.91 -4.19
N ASP A 35 10.63 0.06 -3.50
CA ASP A 35 10.17 -1.29 -3.18
C ASP A 35 8.93 -1.26 -2.30
N ILE A 36 8.90 -0.36 -1.34
CA ILE A 36 7.74 -0.22 -0.47
C ILE A 36 6.50 0.13 -1.28
N LEU A 37 6.63 1.07 -2.20
CA LEU A 37 5.49 1.49 -3.00
C LEU A 37 5.02 0.40 -3.95
N ILE A 38 5.94 -0.30 -4.58
CA ILE A 38 5.58 -1.38 -5.48
C ILE A 38 4.88 -2.50 -4.71
N SER A 39 5.43 -2.85 -3.57
CA SER A 39 4.86 -3.90 -2.74
C SER A 39 3.45 -3.52 -2.28
N ALA A 40 3.26 -2.25 -1.92
CA ALA A 40 1.96 -1.77 -1.48
C ALA A 40 0.94 -1.85 -2.60
N GLN A 41 1.34 -1.50 -3.81
CA GLN A 41 0.43 -1.58 -4.93
C GLN A 41 -0.02 -3.01 -5.18
N GLN A 42 0.93 -3.93 -5.11
CA GLN A 42 0.61 -5.34 -5.33
C GLN A 42 -0.34 -5.86 -4.28
N LYS A 43 -0.10 -5.52 -3.03
CA LYS A 43 -0.96 -5.97 -1.95
C LYS A 43 -2.35 -5.34 -2.03
N ALA A 44 -2.41 -4.06 -2.38
CA ALA A 44 -3.69 -3.40 -2.51
C ALA A 44 -4.51 -4.02 -3.63
N GLU A 45 -3.84 -4.35 -4.72
CA GLU A 45 -4.53 -4.97 -5.84
C GLU A 45 -5.04 -6.34 -5.47
N GLU A 46 -4.25 -7.08 -4.70
CA GLU A 46 -4.65 -8.39 -4.24
C GLU A 46 -5.92 -8.30 -3.38
N ILE A 47 -5.94 -7.33 -2.49
CA ILE A 47 -7.11 -7.12 -1.64
C ILE A 47 -8.33 -6.77 -2.49
N TYR A 48 -8.13 -5.92 -3.47
CA TYR A 48 -9.21 -5.50 -4.35
C TYR A 48 -9.78 -6.66 -5.15
N ILE A 49 -8.90 -7.46 -5.73
CA ILE A 49 -9.32 -8.60 -6.54
C ILE A 49 -10.05 -9.63 -5.69
N THR A 50 -9.49 -9.92 -4.52
CA THR A 50 -10.09 -10.90 -3.64
C THR A 50 -11.45 -10.43 -3.15
N ALA A 51 -11.58 -9.15 -2.91
CA ALA A 51 -12.83 -8.59 -2.43
C ALA A 51 -13.92 -8.68 -3.48
N GLY A 52 -13.55 -8.68 -4.72
CA GLY A 52 -14.51 -8.73 -5.80
C GLY A 52 -15.26 -10.03 -5.87
N ASP A 53 -14.78 -11.03 -5.18
CA ASP A 53 -15.48 -12.29 -5.13
C ASP A 53 -16.61 -12.22 -4.13
#